data_8d5ae20ad52a615d0fa9961e3ec579ac
#
_entry.id   8d5ae20ad52a615d0fa9961e3ec579ac
#
_cell.length_a   1.000
_cell.length_b   1.000
_cell.length_c   1.000
_cell.angle_alpha   90.00
_cell.angle_beta   90.00
_cell.angle_gamma   90.00
#
_symmetry.space_group_name_H-M   'P 1'
#
loop_
_entity.id
_entity.type
_entity.pdbx_description
1 polymer ?
#
loop_
_entity_poly.entity_id
_entity_poly.type
_entity_poly.pdbx_seq_one_letter_code
_entity_poly.pdbx_strand_id
1 'polypeptide(L)'
;MTITPPKIPWQVTGNHWLTVPCIHPADASIHLIGALHAQSRAAIEFAGGPEFLDGREAALARLVVVVNDAPIELGAGGINWERESGWLPTFSAKAGDLLIRGTIVAPHGRNADVAGIVISVSVENRGESSVELIIGLTGTLGHRQMRVRTARAFADGHSAFKGSDHSVVLEGKSAESPLALAIGGEGEFSSEVVDGQSPGWTLDRKLSLGAGETHEAAFHIAAGPERDGAAAVLGVMRRRGSRALISSTKSALREMEPGTGNASVDRLIARHLFFAYFCSIARALDDAHVYVARSRVPWNGQGITIRDWHALMWVLPAVQLADQSLARELLLRVCELHGYAPGNGVHYVDGSLFEPGFSLEGAASYAIAVDAYIVQTSDDKVVEEPVLADSLYGSHDDMEVRKHATLPLYSTEVNPDGSVPARPFTAHGNAVVALALDVLRHTLDEKTAEKVQDSAAVRAALMRQFTIQSDASRAMLASQSDLAGATALEDEPSASMYWLPFYELLNRDDSLYRRTVKRIESAETPELVVRCAQLVGPNGAQAFEWLRRAPLDNGFAAETVDQDGRAVGNGGDAAMSGLIAYLLWYSSHALGLKV
;
A
#
# COMPACT_ATOMS: atom_id res chain seq x y z
N MET A 1 -16.86 -9.10 6.41
CA MET A 1 -16.95 -9.80 5.11
C MET A 1 -15.55 -10.00 4.60
N THR A 2 -15.08 -11.23 4.48
CA THR A 2 -13.79 -11.53 3.85
C THR A 2 -13.94 -11.31 2.35
N ILE A 3 -13.27 -10.30 1.80
CA ILE A 3 -13.24 -10.07 0.37
C ILE A 3 -12.22 -11.04 -0.21
N THR A 4 -12.66 -11.96 -1.04
CA THR A 4 -11.77 -12.91 -1.72
C THR A 4 -10.93 -12.17 -2.76
N PRO A 5 -9.62 -12.49 -2.91
CA PRO A 5 -8.80 -11.92 -3.97
C PRO A 5 -9.45 -12.08 -5.34
N PRO A 6 -9.32 -11.10 -6.23
CA PRO A 6 -9.94 -11.16 -7.55
C PRO A 6 -9.38 -12.36 -8.34
N LYS A 7 -10.27 -13.01 -9.12
CA LYS A 7 -9.86 -14.10 -10.01
C LYS A 7 -8.96 -13.66 -11.16
N ILE A 8 -8.98 -12.37 -11.47
CA ILE A 8 -8.18 -11.76 -12.52
C ILE A 8 -6.87 -11.27 -11.92
N PRO A 9 -5.70 -11.64 -12.45
CA PRO A 9 -4.42 -11.12 -11.99
C PRO A 9 -4.18 -9.71 -12.54
N TRP A 10 -4.90 -8.74 -11.99
CA TRP A 10 -4.85 -7.34 -12.38
C TRP A 10 -3.43 -6.78 -12.40
N GLN A 11 -3.11 -5.99 -13.43
CA GLN A 11 -1.95 -5.11 -13.37
C GLN A 11 -2.32 -3.87 -12.57
N VAL A 12 -1.40 -3.44 -11.71
CA VAL A 12 -1.61 -2.31 -10.78
C VAL A 12 -0.57 -1.25 -11.04
N THR A 13 -1.00 0.01 -11.06
CA THR A 13 -0.15 1.19 -10.99
C THR A 13 -0.84 2.29 -10.18
N GLY A 14 -0.13 3.36 -9.89
CA GLY A 14 -0.67 4.50 -9.17
C GLY A 14 0.43 5.47 -8.77
N ASN A 15 0.02 6.60 -8.24
CA ASN A 15 0.83 7.57 -7.51
C ASN A 15 0.08 8.01 -6.24
N HIS A 16 0.58 9.00 -5.53
CA HIS A 16 -0.09 9.44 -4.30
C HIS A 16 -1.49 10.02 -4.54
N TRP A 17 -1.77 10.56 -5.73
CA TRP A 17 -3.07 11.12 -6.08
C TRP A 17 -4.07 10.06 -6.52
N LEU A 18 -3.67 9.19 -7.44
CA LEU A 18 -4.54 8.22 -8.09
C LEU A 18 -4.04 6.80 -7.94
N THR A 19 -4.98 5.86 -7.80
CA THR A 19 -4.74 4.43 -7.97
C THR A 19 -5.42 3.93 -9.24
N VAL A 20 -4.74 3.05 -9.95
CA VAL A 20 -5.22 2.31 -11.13
C VAL A 20 -5.03 0.82 -10.86
N PRO A 21 -5.84 0.24 -9.97
CA PRO A 21 -5.61 -1.12 -9.48
C PRO A 21 -6.14 -2.21 -10.42
N CYS A 22 -7.03 -1.85 -11.36
CA CYS A 22 -7.70 -2.79 -12.22
C CYS A 22 -7.39 -2.53 -13.70
N ILE A 23 -6.13 -2.82 -14.10
CA ILE A 23 -5.74 -2.87 -15.51
C ILE A 23 -5.84 -4.32 -15.96
N HIS A 24 -6.72 -4.61 -16.92
CA HIS A 24 -7.03 -5.97 -17.35
C HIS A 24 -5.86 -6.60 -18.11
N PRO A 25 -5.38 -7.80 -17.68
CA PRO A 25 -4.18 -8.41 -18.27
C PRO A 25 -4.36 -8.87 -19.72
N ALA A 26 -5.60 -9.11 -20.17
CA ALA A 26 -5.86 -9.62 -21.52
C ALA A 26 -5.94 -8.53 -22.59
N ASP A 27 -6.32 -7.29 -22.26
CA ASP A 27 -6.55 -6.24 -23.26
C ASP A 27 -6.02 -4.84 -22.84
N ALA A 28 -5.32 -4.75 -21.71
CA ALA A 28 -4.79 -3.52 -21.11
C ALA A 28 -5.84 -2.44 -20.82
N SER A 29 -7.13 -2.81 -20.75
CA SER A 29 -8.21 -1.87 -20.39
C SER A 29 -8.15 -1.51 -18.91
N ILE A 30 -8.51 -0.27 -18.58
CA ILE A 30 -8.61 0.26 -17.22
C ILE A 30 -10.07 0.15 -16.78
N HIS A 31 -10.32 -0.62 -15.72
CA HIS A 31 -11.66 -0.83 -15.18
C HIS A 31 -11.99 0.07 -14.01
N LEU A 32 -10.98 0.53 -13.25
CA LEU A 32 -11.15 1.39 -12.09
C LEU A 32 -10.05 2.43 -11.98
N ILE A 33 -10.44 3.65 -11.60
CA ILE A 33 -9.55 4.72 -11.11
C ILE A 33 -10.09 5.20 -9.78
N GLY A 34 -9.23 5.25 -8.75
CA GLY A 34 -9.58 5.69 -7.40
C GLY A 34 -8.74 6.89 -6.97
N ALA A 35 -9.36 7.79 -6.21
CA ALA A 35 -8.72 8.94 -5.58
C ALA A 35 -9.17 9.06 -4.12
N LEU A 36 -8.30 9.55 -3.23
CA LEU A 36 -8.69 9.87 -1.86
C LEU A 36 -9.39 11.23 -1.81
N HIS A 37 -10.48 11.28 -1.04
CA HIS A 37 -11.22 12.49 -0.70
C HIS A 37 -11.32 12.61 0.82
N ALA A 38 -10.59 13.55 1.40
CA ALA A 38 -10.42 13.68 2.85
C ALA A 38 -11.73 14.01 3.55
N GLN A 39 -12.50 14.96 3.03
CA GLN A 39 -13.78 15.36 3.61
C GLN A 39 -14.80 14.21 3.67
N SER A 40 -14.78 13.28 2.69
CA SER A 40 -15.62 12.08 2.70
C SER A 40 -15.01 10.92 3.49
N ARG A 41 -13.77 11.03 3.96
CA ARG A 41 -13.00 9.99 4.66
C ARG A 41 -12.89 8.69 3.84
N ALA A 42 -12.88 8.78 2.53
CA ALA A 42 -13.06 7.64 1.65
C ALA A 42 -12.26 7.76 0.35
N ALA A 43 -12.04 6.62 -0.31
CA ALA A 43 -11.70 6.62 -1.72
C ALA A 43 -12.98 6.83 -2.55
N ILE A 44 -12.92 7.74 -3.52
CA ILE A 44 -13.94 7.88 -4.56
C ILE A 44 -13.41 7.17 -5.81
N GLU A 45 -14.21 6.26 -6.32
CA GLU A 45 -13.83 5.31 -7.36
C GLU A 45 -14.76 5.43 -8.57
N PHE A 46 -14.15 5.53 -9.75
CA PHE A 46 -14.82 5.59 -11.06
C PHE A 46 -14.57 4.28 -11.78
N ALA A 47 -15.61 3.60 -12.23
CA ALA A 47 -15.50 2.32 -12.91
C ALA A 47 -16.41 2.24 -14.15
N GLY A 48 -16.07 1.31 -15.05
CA GLY A 48 -16.87 1.05 -16.24
C GLY A 48 -18.22 0.43 -15.93
N GLY A 49 -18.34 -0.35 -14.85
CA GLY A 49 -19.58 -0.97 -14.37
C GLY A 49 -19.47 -1.41 -12.91
N PRO A 50 -20.57 -1.80 -12.24
CA PRO A 50 -20.61 -2.15 -10.82
C PRO A 50 -19.81 -3.42 -10.48
N GLU A 51 -19.70 -4.36 -11.40
CA GLU A 51 -18.96 -5.62 -11.23
C GLU A 51 -17.57 -5.55 -11.88
N PHE A 52 -16.92 -4.39 -11.80
CA PHE A 52 -15.62 -4.13 -12.44
C PHE A 52 -14.53 -5.14 -12.03
N LEU A 53 -14.59 -5.70 -10.83
CA LEU A 53 -13.62 -6.72 -10.36
C LEU A 53 -13.71 -8.04 -11.12
N ASP A 54 -14.85 -8.34 -11.74
CA ASP A 54 -15.03 -9.54 -12.57
C ASP A 54 -14.46 -9.39 -13.98
N GLY A 55 -14.09 -8.16 -14.40
CA GLY A 55 -13.48 -7.87 -15.70
C GLY A 55 -14.40 -8.12 -16.91
N ARG A 56 -15.69 -8.41 -16.70
CA ARG A 56 -16.64 -8.74 -17.75
C ARG A 56 -17.42 -7.55 -18.25
N GLU A 57 -17.44 -6.50 -17.48
CA GLU A 57 -18.17 -5.28 -17.80
C GLU A 57 -17.38 -4.34 -18.71
N ALA A 58 -18.07 -3.34 -19.24
CA ALA A 58 -17.43 -2.28 -20.00
C ALA A 58 -16.28 -1.65 -19.20
N ALA A 59 -15.17 -1.39 -19.85
CA ALA A 59 -14.04 -0.71 -19.22
C ALA A 59 -14.32 0.79 -19.07
N LEU A 60 -13.75 1.41 -18.04
CA LEU A 60 -13.73 2.86 -17.90
C LEU A 60 -12.92 3.52 -19.04
N ALA A 61 -11.81 2.88 -19.44
CA ALA A 61 -11.01 3.27 -20.59
C ALA A 61 -10.35 2.04 -21.24
N ARG A 62 -10.46 1.93 -22.56
CA ARG A 62 -9.89 0.83 -23.37
C ARG A 62 -9.20 1.42 -24.59
N LEU A 63 -8.03 0.86 -24.93
CA LEU A 63 -7.34 1.19 -26.17
C LEU A 63 -8.12 0.66 -27.38
N VAL A 64 -8.31 1.50 -28.38
CA VAL A 64 -8.92 1.17 -29.67
C VAL A 64 -7.86 1.24 -30.74
N VAL A 65 -7.76 0.18 -31.52
CA VAL A 65 -6.93 0.11 -32.73
C VAL A 65 -7.79 -0.46 -33.84
N VAL A 66 -7.97 0.30 -34.94
CA VAL A 66 -8.70 -0.17 -36.12
C VAL A 66 -7.78 -0.05 -37.32
N VAL A 67 -7.70 -1.10 -38.11
CA VAL A 67 -6.82 -1.18 -39.30
C VAL A 67 -7.66 -1.49 -40.52
N ASN A 68 -7.60 -0.59 -41.52
CA ASN A 68 -8.39 -0.74 -42.75
C ASN A 68 -9.88 -1.01 -42.45
N ASP A 69 -10.46 -0.22 -41.55
CA ASP A 69 -11.83 -0.31 -41.03
C ASP A 69 -12.17 -1.61 -40.26
N ALA A 70 -11.19 -2.45 -39.95
CA ALA A 70 -11.38 -3.65 -39.14
C ALA A 70 -10.82 -3.42 -37.70
N PRO A 71 -11.64 -3.58 -36.63
CA PRO A 71 -11.17 -3.45 -35.26
C PRO A 71 -10.20 -4.57 -34.92
N ILE A 72 -9.13 -4.21 -34.21
CA ILE A 72 -8.13 -5.15 -33.71
C ILE A 72 -8.44 -5.46 -32.24
N GLU A 73 -8.61 -6.72 -31.91
CA GLU A 73 -8.63 -7.19 -30.53
C GLU A 73 -7.19 -7.31 -30.00
N LEU A 74 -6.77 -6.40 -29.15
CA LEU A 74 -5.42 -6.34 -28.62
C LEU A 74 -4.97 -7.66 -27.96
N GLY A 75 -5.90 -8.37 -27.33
CA GLY A 75 -5.67 -9.61 -26.61
C GLY A 75 -5.74 -10.89 -27.42
N ALA A 76 -6.15 -10.85 -28.69
CA ALA A 76 -6.38 -12.06 -29.50
C ALA A 76 -5.13 -12.95 -29.67
N GLY A 77 -3.93 -12.34 -29.70
CA GLY A 77 -2.63 -13.02 -29.76
C GLY A 77 -1.93 -13.16 -28.41
N GLY A 78 -2.58 -12.77 -27.32
CA GLY A 78 -1.99 -12.64 -25.99
C GLY A 78 -1.18 -11.36 -25.81
N ILE A 79 -1.10 -10.89 -24.58
CA ILE A 79 -0.30 -9.73 -24.17
C ILE A 79 0.86 -10.18 -23.30
N ASN A 80 2.07 -9.75 -23.66
CA ASN A 80 3.24 -9.92 -22.81
C ASN A 80 3.38 -8.70 -21.91
N TRP A 81 3.39 -8.93 -20.60
CA TRP A 81 3.53 -7.90 -19.59
C TRP A 81 4.92 -7.91 -18.99
N GLU A 82 5.45 -6.71 -18.77
CA GLU A 82 6.66 -6.45 -18.01
C GLU A 82 6.39 -5.31 -17.01
N ARG A 83 7.24 -5.17 -16.01
CA ARG A 83 7.22 -4.05 -15.06
C ARG A 83 8.53 -3.30 -15.14
N GLU A 84 8.52 -2.20 -15.85
CA GLU A 84 9.69 -1.33 -15.92
C GLU A 84 9.91 -0.63 -14.57
N SER A 85 11.17 -0.54 -14.13
CA SER A 85 11.54 -0.01 -12.80
C SER A 85 10.72 -0.63 -11.64
N GLY A 86 10.40 -1.93 -11.73
CA GLY A 86 9.67 -2.66 -10.70
C GLY A 86 8.19 -2.28 -10.51
N TRP A 87 7.74 -1.16 -11.09
CA TRP A 87 6.41 -0.61 -10.84
C TRP A 87 5.55 -0.34 -12.08
N LEU A 88 6.12 0.16 -13.16
CA LEU A 88 5.35 0.62 -14.32
C LEU A 88 4.92 -0.55 -15.20
N PRO A 89 3.63 -0.85 -15.36
CA PRO A 89 3.16 -1.88 -16.26
C PRO A 89 3.39 -1.47 -17.72
N THR A 90 4.16 -2.29 -18.41
CA THR A 90 4.40 -2.18 -19.85
C THR A 90 3.90 -3.44 -20.54
N PHE A 91 3.40 -3.30 -21.74
CA PHE A 91 2.88 -4.42 -22.49
C PHE A 91 3.32 -4.41 -23.95
N SER A 92 3.33 -5.60 -24.56
CA SER A 92 3.47 -5.76 -25.99
C SER A 92 2.49 -6.82 -26.52
N ALA A 93 1.85 -6.52 -27.65
CA ALA A 93 0.91 -7.39 -28.32
C ALA A 93 1.18 -7.40 -29.83
N LYS A 94 0.96 -8.55 -30.46
CA LYS A 94 1.00 -8.69 -31.92
C LYS A 94 -0.42 -8.81 -32.45
N ALA A 95 -0.74 -8.07 -33.51
CA ALA A 95 -2.03 -8.10 -34.16
C ALA A 95 -1.82 -8.07 -35.68
N GLY A 96 -1.80 -9.25 -36.31
CA GLY A 96 -1.37 -9.41 -37.68
C GLY A 96 0.09 -8.94 -37.86
N ASP A 97 0.30 -8.02 -38.79
CA ASP A 97 1.62 -7.40 -39.05
C ASP A 97 1.92 -6.19 -38.15
N LEU A 98 1.04 -5.86 -37.22
CA LEU A 98 1.30 -4.78 -36.26
C LEU A 98 1.94 -5.31 -34.99
N LEU A 99 2.92 -4.56 -34.49
CA LEU A 99 3.44 -4.71 -33.14
C LEU A 99 3.03 -3.49 -32.31
N ILE A 100 2.21 -3.71 -31.30
CA ILE A 100 1.70 -2.68 -30.40
C ILE A 100 2.44 -2.79 -29.08
N ARG A 101 3.04 -1.69 -28.61
CA ARG A 101 3.64 -1.60 -27.26
C ARG A 101 2.99 -0.48 -26.51
N GLY A 102 2.81 -0.65 -25.23
CA GLY A 102 2.23 0.39 -24.39
C GLY A 102 2.78 0.40 -22.97
N THR A 103 2.65 1.56 -22.35
CA THR A 103 3.00 1.78 -20.94
C THR A 103 1.90 2.59 -20.28
N ILE A 104 1.46 2.18 -19.10
CA ILE A 104 0.47 2.90 -18.29
C ILE A 104 1.18 3.43 -17.06
N VAL A 105 1.21 4.74 -16.89
CA VAL A 105 1.98 5.43 -15.85
C VAL A 105 1.08 6.41 -15.11
N ALA A 106 1.01 6.30 -13.79
CA ALA A 106 0.60 7.42 -12.94
C ALA A 106 1.87 8.22 -12.62
N PRO A 107 2.02 9.46 -13.16
CA PRO A 107 3.27 10.19 -13.06
C PRO A 107 3.66 10.52 -11.63
N HIS A 108 4.96 10.41 -11.33
CA HIS A 108 5.55 10.68 -10.02
C HIS A 108 6.94 11.31 -10.17
N GLY A 109 7.36 12.07 -9.15
CA GLY A 109 8.66 12.71 -9.10
C GLY A 109 8.59 14.23 -9.31
N ARG A 110 9.73 14.90 -9.11
CA ARG A 110 9.83 16.36 -8.94
C ARG A 110 9.09 17.20 -10.00
N ASN A 111 9.09 16.76 -11.24
CA ASN A 111 8.44 17.47 -12.36
C ASN A 111 7.24 16.72 -12.93
N ALA A 112 6.81 15.64 -12.30
CA ALA A 112 5.76 14.75 -12.76
C ALA A 112 4.68 14.50 -11.70
N ASP A 113 4.74 15.16 -10.55
CA ASP A 113 3.72 15.05 -9.51
C ASP A 113 2.42 15.72 -9.95
N VAL A 114 1.49 14.93 -10.46
CA VAL A 114 0.17 15.36 -10.96
C VAL A 114 -0.88 14.30 -10.68
N ALA A 115 -2.10 14.73 -10.44
CA ALA A 115 -3.26 13.84 -10.31
C ALA A 115 -3.69 13.30 -11.68
N GLY A 116 -2.90 12.40 -12.26
CA GLY A 116 -3.14 11.93 -13.62
C GLY A 116 -2.53 10.58 -13.95
N ILE A 117 -2.88 10.10 -15.15
CA ILE A 117 -2.41 8.85 -15.75
C ILE A 117 -2.01 9.15 -17.18
N VAL A 118 -0.89 8.61 -17.61
CA VAL A 118 -0.43 8.63 -19.01
C VAL A 118 -0.54 7.21 -19.56
N ILE A 119 -1.20 7.07 -20.71
CA ILE A 119 -1.21 5.85 -21.51
C ILE A 119 -0.42 6.16 -22.77
N SER A 120 0.80 5.66 -22.86
CA SER A 120 1.67 5.83 -24.04
C SER A 120 1.64 4.56 -24.87
N VAL A 121 1.39 4.68 -26.17
CA VAL A 121 1.27 3.54 -27.09
C VAL A 121 2.12 3.80 -28.33
N SER A 122 2.87 2.80 -28.79
CA SER A 122 3.52 2.78 -30.08
C SER A 122 2.97 1.65 -30.94
N VAL A 123 2.65 1.95 -32.19
CA VAL A 123 2.19 0.98 -33.20
C VAL A 123 3.21 0.96 -34.32
N GLU A 124 3.85 -0.18 -34.52
CA GLU A 124 4.84 -0.46 -35.58
C GLU A 124 4.19 -1.32 -36.67
N ASN A 125 4.16 -0.84 -37.90
CA ASN A 125 3.71 -1.63 -39.06
C ASN A 125 4.88 -2.46 -39.60
N ARG A 126 4.86 -3.76 -39.39
CA ARG A 126 5.87 -4.73 -39.89
C ARG A 126 5.50 -5.37 -41.21
N GLY A 127 4.35 -5.00 -41.75
CA GLY A 127 3.91 -5.45 -43.06
C GLY A 127 4.65 -4.76 -44.21
N GLU A 128 4.40 -5.21 -45.42
CA GLU A 128 5.04 -4.68 -46.64
C GLU A 128 4.26 -3.52 -47.28
N SER A 129 3.06 -3.22 -46.81
CA SER A 129 2.17 -2.18 -47.33
C SER A 129 1.74 -1.18 -46.25
N SER A 130 1.36 0.03 -46.67
CA SER A 130 0.76 1.00 -45.77
C SER A 130 -0.63 0.57 -45.33
N VAL A 131 -1.03 0.96 -44.14
CA VAL A 131 -2.36 0.69 -43.55
C VAL A 131 -3.03 1.98 -43.08
N GLU A 132 -4.34 2.07 -43.23
CA GLU A 132 -5.13 3.10 -42.57
C GLU A 132 -5.34 2.68 -41.13
N LEU A 133 -4.95 3.54 -40.19
CA LEU A 133 -4.96 3.28 -38.75
C LEU A 133 -5.87 4.28 -38.05
N ILE A 134 -6.78 3.78 -37.21
CA ILE A 134 -7.42 4.59 -36.16
C ILE A 134 -6.83 4.13 -34.82
N ILE A 135 -6.32 5.07 -34.04
CA ILE A 135 -5.83 4.82 -32.70
C ILE A 135 -6.55 5.75 -31.72
N GLY A 136 -7.04 5.20 -30.61
CA GLY A 136 -7.82 5.96 -29.68
C GLY A 136 -8.08 5.26 -28.35
N LEU A 137 -8.88 5.92 -27.51
CA LEU A 137 -9.48 5.34 -26.32
C LEU A 137 -11.00 5.37 -26.47
N THR A 138 -11.65 4.37 -25.93
CA THR A 138 -13.10 4.34 -25.70
C THR A 138 -13.39 3.91 -24.28
N GLY A 139 -14.54 4.25 -23.75
CA GLY A 139 -14.89 3.80 -22.41
C GLY A 139 -16.33 4.13 -22.03
N THR A 140 -16.68 3.73 -20.83
CA THR A 140 -18.00 3.95 -20.24
C THR A 140 -17.84 4.30 -18.77
N LEU A 141 -18.59 5.30 -18.30
CA LEU A 141 -18.75 5.55 -16.87
C LEU A 141 -20.06 4.91 -16.41
N GLY A 142 -20.00 3.63 -16.02
CA GLY A 142 -21.18 2.86 -15.60
C GLY A 142 -21.36 2.78 -14.08
N HIS A 143 -20.34 3.15 -13.31
CA HIS A 143 -20.38 3.06 -11.86
C HIS A 143 -19.47 4.08 -11.20
N ARG A 144 -19.94 4.64 -10.08
CA ARG A 144 -19.16 5.43 -9.13
C ARG A 144 -19.49 4.97 -7.71
N GLN A 145 -18.47 4.92 -6.86
CA GLN A 145 -18.67 4.52 -5.48
C GLN A 145 -17.74 5.27 -4.53
N MET A 146 -18.14 5.33 -3.28
CA MET A 146 -17.34 5.77 -2.15
C MET A 146 -17.00 4.56 -1.30
N ARG A 147 -15.73 4.36 -0.96
CA ARG A 147 -15.29 3.20 -0.20
C ARG A 147 -14.39 3.62 0.97
N VAL A 148 -14.80 3.19 2.16
CA VAL A 148 -13.95 3.16 3.36
C VAL A 148 -13.37 1.74 3.50
N ARG A 149 -14.12 0.80 4.03
CA ARG A 149 -13.90 -0.65 3.93
C ARG A 149 -14.91 -1.27 2.98
N THR A 150 -16.18 -0.97 3.18
CA THR A 150 -17.27 -1.38 2.31
C THR A 150 -17.59 -0.26 1.33
N ALA A 151 -17.80 -0.63 0.07
CA ALA A 151 -18.18 0.31 -0.97
C ALA A 151 -19.66 0.68 -0.88
N ARG A 152 -19.96 1.95 -1.15
CA ARG A 152 -21.32 2.49 -1.30
C ARG A 152 -21.41 3.23 -2.63
N ALA A 153 -22.29 2.76 -3.51
CA ALA A 153 -22.55 3.42 -4.79
C ALA A 153 -23.18 4.80 -4.57
N PHE A 154 -22.81 5.76 -5.41
CA PHE A 154 -23.51 7.05 -5.50
C PHE A 154 -24.85 6.87 -6.22
N ALA A 155 -25.89 7.56 -5.73
CA ALA A 155 -27.23 7.51 -6.28
C ALA A 155 -27.51 8.59 -7.35
N ASP A 156 -26.62 9.55 -7.52
CA ASP A 156 -26.80 10.75 -8.34
C ASP A 156 -26.69 10.50 -9.86
N GLY A 157 -26.28 9.32 -10.28
CA GLY A 157 -26.02 8.98 -11.68
C GLY A 157 -24.73 9.60 -12.21
N HIS A 158 -24.51 9.51 -13.53
CA HIS A 158 -23.27 9.85 -14.21
C HIS A 158 -23.50 10.81 -15.37
N SER A 159 -22.46 11.59 -15.70
CA SER A 159 -22.45 12.49 -16.84
C SER A 159 -21.10 12.40 -17.56
N ALA A 160 -21.14 12.53 -18.87
CA ALA A 160 -19.97 12.76 -19.69
C ALA A 160 -20.19 14.02 -20.55
N PHE A 161 -19.16 14.82 -20.70
CA PHE A 161 -19.20 16.07 -21.44
C PHE A 161 -18.03 16.15 -22.42
N LYS A 162 -18.29 16.79 -23.55
CA LYS A 162 -17.24 17.14 -24.50
C LYS A 162 -16.62 18.48 -24.10
N GLY A 163 -15.32 18.49 -23.84
CA GLY A 163 -14.55 19.72 -23.60
C GLY A 163 -14.30 20.51 -24.87
N SER A 164 -14.06 21.81 -24.73
CA SER A 164 -13.75 22.72 -25.86
C SER A 164 -12.43 22.41 -26.56
N ASP A 165 -11.53 21.68 -25.87
CA ASP A 165 -10.19 21.26 -26.32
C ASP A 165 -10.19 19.81 -26.84
N HIS A 166 -11.34 19.30 -27.27
CA HIS A 166 -11.56 17.92 -27.70
C HIS A 166 -11.31 16.88 -26.60
N SER A 167 -11.32 17.27 -25.33
CA SER A 167 -11.29 16.34 -24.20
C SER A 167 -12.69 15.79 -23.89
N VAL A 168 -12.73 14.75 -23.06
CA VAL A 168 -13.94 14.20 -22.46
C VAL A 168 -13.84 14.40 -20.94
N VAL A 169 -14.90 14.85 -20.30
CA VAL A 169 -14.98 15.00 -18.85
C VAL A 169 -16.05 14.08 -18.29
N LEU A 170 -15.71 13.29 -17.30
CA LEU A 170 -16.58 12.34 -16.62
C LEU A 170 -16.80 12.80 -15.17
N GLU A 171 -18.06 12.86 -14.74
CA GLU A 171 -18.41 13.26 -13.36
C GLU A 171 -19.78 12.70 -12.92
N GLY A 172 -20.15 12.92 -11.65
CA GLY A 172 -21.51 12.72 -11.17
C GLY A 172 -22.48 13.80 -11.63
N LYS A 173 -23.77 13.50 -11.62
CA LYS A 173 -24.83 14.46 -12.01
C LYS A 173 -25.13 15.50 -10.94
N SER A 174 -24.76 15.25 -9.69
CA SER A 174 -24.96 16.16 -8.56
C SER A 174 -23.66 16.55 -7.88
N ALA A 175 -23.73 17.53 -7.00
CA ALA A 175 -22.60 18.00 -6.20
C ALA A 175 -22.20 17.06 -5.05
N GLU A 176 -22.87 15.93 -4.86
CA GLU A 176 -22.54 14.98 -3.78
C GLU A 176 -21.19 14.29 -3.97
N SER A 177 -20.61 14.38 -5.16
CA SER A 177 -19.30 13.81 -5.45
C SER A 177 -18.48 14.82 -6.24
N PRO A 178 -17.68 15.62 -5.56
CA PRO A 178 -16.94 16.72 -6.16
C PRO A 178 -15.66 16.27 -6.91
N LEU A 179 -15.63 15.06 -7.43
CA LEU A 179 -14.51 14.57 -8.25
C LEU A 179 -14.92 14.39 -9.70
N ALA A 180 -14.02 14.77 -10.60
CA ALA A 180 -14.15 14.60 -12.04
C ALA A 180 -12.87 14.02 -12.65
N LEU A 181 -13.04 13.31 -13.78
CA LEU A 181 -11.94 12.86 -14.63
C LEU A 181 -12.02 13.62 -15.97
N ALA A 182 -10.89 14.15 -16.43
CA ALA A 182 -10.73 14.73 -17.76
C ALA A 182 -9.80 13.87 -18.61
N ILE A 183 -10.23 13.47 -19.80
CA ILE A 183 -9.52 12.54 -20.67
C ILE A 183 -9.19 13.25 -22.00
N GLY A 184 -7.94 13.15 -22.46
CA GLY A 184 -7.52 13.75 -23.71
C GLY A 184 -6.24 13.17 -24.27
N GLY A 185 -5.96 13.43 -25.52
CA GLY A 185 -4.73 13.00 -26.20
C GLY A 185 -3.71 14.13 -26.38
N GLU A 186 -2.49 13.76 -26.75
CA GLU A 186 -1.48 14.70 -27.28
C GLU A 186 -1.68 14.90 -28.78
N GLY A 187 -1.89 16.14 -29.19
CA GLY A 187 -2.20 16.51 -30.56
C GLY A 187 -3.72 16.54 -30.83
N GLU A 188 -4.09 16.45 -32.10
CA GLU A 188 -5.48 16.56 -32.53
C GLU A 188 -6.16 15.18 -32.49
N PHE A 189 -7.23 15.08 -31.71
CA PHE A 189 -8.10 13.93 -31.60
C PHE A 189 -9.57 14.38 -31.80
N SER A 190 -10.40 13.50 -32.35
CA SER A 190 -11.84 13.65 -32.32
C SER A 190 -12.36 13.09 -31.00
N SER A 191 -13.40 13.70 -30.44
CA SER A 191 -14.07 13.17 -29.24
C SER A 191 -15.57 13.11 -29.45
N GLU A 192 -16.20 12.03 -28.98
CA GLU A 192 -17.64 11.85 -28.97
C GLU A 192 -18.10 11.40 -27.58
N VAL A 193 -19.30 11.78 -27.22
CA VAL A 193 -19.96 11.40 -25.97
C VAL A 193 -21.35 10.91 -26.28
N VAL A 194 -21.72 9.78 -25.72
CA VAL A 194 -23.06 9.18 -25.83
C VAL A 194 -23.72 9.23 -24.46
N ASP A 195 -24.80 9.99 -24.35
CA ASP A 195 -25.56 10.10 -23.12
C ASP A 195 -26.30 8.81 -22.78
N GLY A 196 -26.54 8.59 -21.48
CA GLY A 196 -27.27 7.43 -20.98
C GLY A 196 -27.16 7.30 -19.47
N GLN A 197 -27.65 6.21 -18.91
CA GLN A 197 -27.41 5.85 -17.50
C GLN A 197 -25.92 5.54 -17.26
N SER A 198 -25.29 4.97 -18.27
CA SER A 198 -23.86 4.70 -18.32
C SER A 198 -23.28 5.43 -19.54
N PRO A 199 -22.93 6.71 -19.42
CA PRO A 199 -22.46 7.49 -20.56
C PRO A 199 -21.20 6.87 -21.15
N GLY A 200 -21.24 6.67 -22.47
CA GLY A 200 -20.11 6.21 -23.26
C GLY A 200 -19.33 7.38 -23.85
N TRP A 201 -18.09 7.14 -24.17
CA TRP A 201 -17.22 8.14 -24.79
C TRP A 201 -16.16 7.52 -25.69
N THR A 202 -15.71 8.29 -26.67
CA THR A 202 -14.60 7.94 -27.56
C THR A 202 -13.65 9.14 -27.72
N LEU A 203 -12.39 8.83 -27.96
CA LEU A 203 -11.34 9.78 -28.29
C LEU A 203 -10.43 9.09 -29.31
N ASP A 204 -10.44 9.50 -30.57
CA ASP A 204 -9.70 8.81 -31.61
C ASP A 204 -9.00 9.77 -32.59
N ARG A 205 -8.04 9.20 -33.32
CA ARG A 205 -7.32 9.85 -34.40
C ARG A 205 -7.10 8.89 -35.56
N LYS A 206 -7.39 9.35 -36.76
CA LYS A 206 -7.16 8.62 -38.00
C LYS A 206 -5.83 9.07 -38.65
N LEU A 207 -5.05 8.08 -39.11
CA LEU A 207 -3.76 8.31 -39.77
C LEU A 207 -3.43 7.16 -40.74
N SER A 208 -2.48 7.39 -41.65
CA SER A 208 -1.91 6.34 -42.47
C SER A 208 -0.52 5.98 -41.93
N LEU A 209 -0.21 4.67 -41.85
CA LEU A 209 1.05 4.13 -41.33
C LEU A 209 1.74 3.29 -42.42
N GLY A 210 2.85 3.82 -42.95
CA GLY A 210 3.63 3.16 -43.99
C GLY A 210 4.28 1.85 -43.54
N ALA A 211 4.75 1.06 -44.50
CA ALA A 211 5.52 -0.16 -44.23
C ALA A 211 6.79 0.15 -43.42
N GLY A 212 7.02 -0.55 -42.31
CA GLY A 212 8.16 -0.34 -41.41
C GLY A 212 8.06 0.92 -40.54
N GLU A 213 7.01 1.73 -40.67
CA GLU A 213 6.85 2.94 -39.86
C GLU A 213 6.31 2.61 -38.47
N THR A 214 6.63 3.51 -37.51
CA THR A 214 6.12 3.49 -36.14
C THR A 214 5.42 4.78 -35.84
N HIS A 215 4.20 4.73 -35.31
CA HIS A 215 3.47 5.86 -34.78
C HIS A 215 3.37 5.78 -33.27
N GLU A 216 3.62 6.91 -32.59
CA GLU A 216 3.44 7.05 -31.15
C GLU A 216 2.20 7.90 -30.86
N ALA A 217 1.36 7.43 -29.95
CA ALA A 217 0.22 8.15 -29.43
C ALA A 217 0.28 8.17 -27.89
N ALA A 218 -0.16 9.26 -27.30
CA ALA A 218 -0.26 9.37 -25.85
C ALA A 218 -1.61 9.94 -25.46
N PHE A 219 -2.18 9.34 -24.43
CA PHE A 219 -3.43 9.75 -23.82
C PHE A 219 -3.20 10.06 -22.34
N HIS A 220 -3.95 11.03 -21.86
CA HIS A 220 -3.91 11.49 -20.49
C HIS A 220 -5.30 11.34 -19.86
N ILE A 221 -5.34 10.83 -18.63
CA ILE A 221 -6.52 10.88 -17.77
C ILE A 221 -6.10 11.69 -16.55
N ALA A 222 -6.75 12.80 -16.33
CA ALA A 222 -6.48 13.71 -15.21
C ALA A 222 -7.65 13.70 -14.24
N ALA A 223 -7.39 13.85 -12.95
CA ALA A 223 -8.42 13.99 -11.93
C ALA A 223 -8.35 15.36 -11.26
N GLY A 224 -9.48 15.83 -10.77
CA GLY A 224 -9.58 17.07 -10.02
C GLY A 224 -10.82 17.05 -9.12
N PRO A 225 -10.88 17.96 -8.14
CA PRO A 225 -12.01 18.05 -7.23
C PRO A 225 -13.34 18.38 -7.94
N GLU A 226 -13.23 18.95 -9.15
CA GLU A 226 -14.36 19.31 -10.01
C GLU A 226 -13.92 19.31 -11.48
N ARG A 227 -14.85 19.55 -12.40
CA ARG A 227 -14.64 19.56 -13.86
C ARG A 227 -13.48 20.45 -14.29
N ASP A 228 -13.47 21.71 -13.83
CA ASP A 228 -12.48 22.71 -14.24
C ASP A 228 -11.10 22.36 -13.66
N GLY A 229 -11.04 21.83 -12.44
CA GLY A 229 -9.82 21.30 -11.83
C GLY A 229 -9.23 20.14 -12.62
N ALA A 230 -10.05 19.16 -13.00
CA ALA A 230 -9.61 18.03 -13.83
C ALA A 230 -9.11 18.49 -15.21
N ALA A 231 -9.82 19.42 -15.86
CA ALA A 231 -9.41 20.01 -17.13
C ALA A 231 -8.10 20.80 -17.02
N ALA A 232 -7.90 21.53 -15.92
CA ALA A 232 -6.66 22.26 -15.67
C ALA A 232 -5.47 21.30 -15.50
N VAL A 233 -5.62 20.20 -14.74
CA VAL A 233 -4.59 19.15 -14.60
C VAL A 233 -4.29 18.51 -15.96
N LEU A 234 -5.31 18.19 -16.77
CA LEU A 234 -5.12 17.69 -18.14
C LEU A 234 -4.28 18.66 -18.98
N GLY A 235 -4.58 19.96 -18.92
CA GLY A 235 -3.81 21.00 -19.58
C GLY A 235 -2.33 21.06 -19.13
N VAL A 236 -2.06 20.84 -17.83
CA VAL A 236 -0.70 20.72 -17.29
C VAL A 236 0.01 19.50 -17.87
N MET A 237 -0.65 18.33 -17.89
CA MET A 237 -0.07 17.08 -18.41
C MET A 237 0.30 17.21 -19.90
N ARG A 238 -0.60 17.76 -20.72
CA ARG A 238 -0.35 18.02 -22.15
C ARG A 238 0.84 18.97 -22.37
N ARG A 239 0.95 20.05 -21.57
CA ARG A 239 2.10 20.99 -21.68
C ARG A 239 3.43 20.37 -21.28
N ARG A 240 3.42 19.48 -20.27
CA ARG A 240 4.64 18.75 -19.85
C ARG A 240 5.04 17.68 -20.86
N GLY A 241 4.06 17.06 -21.50
CA GLY A 241 4.22 15.97 -22.46
C GLY A 241 4.46 14.60 -21.82
N SER A 242 3.93 13.57 -22.46
CA SER A 242 3.98 12.18 -21.96
C SER A 242 5.41 11.68 -21.78
N ARG A 243 6.29 11.94 -22.74
CA ARG A 243 7.70 11.52 -22.66
C ARG A 243 8.42 12.08 -21.44
N ALA A 244 8.20 13.36 -21.13
CA ALA A 244 8.82 14.02 -19.98
C ALA A 244 8.26 13.46 -18.66
N LEU A 245 6.93 13.28 -18.57
CA LEU A 245 6.26 12.70 -17.41
C LEU A 245 6.75 11.27 -17.14
N ILE A 246 6.81 10.43 -18.17
CA ILE A 246 7.30 9.03 -18.04
C ILE A 246 8.78 9.00 -17.64
N SER A 247 9.62 9.82 -18.29
CA SER A 247 11.06 9.88 -17.99
C SER A 247 11.33 10.34 -16.56
N SER A 248 10.63 11.38 -16.09
CA SER A 248 10.75 11.87 -14.71
C SER A 248 10.32 10.79 -13.70
N THR A 249 9.23 10.08 -13.99
CA THR A 249 8.75 8.98 -13.14
C THR A 249 9.77 7.85 -13.06
N LYS A 250 10.33 7.44 -14.20
CA LYS A 250 11.38 6.39 -14.22
C LYS A 250 12.62 6.79 -13.43
N SER A 251 13.04 8.06 -13.51
CA SER A 251 14.15 8.57 -12.71
C SER A 251 13.83 8.53 -11.23
N ALA A 252 12.67 9.02 -10.82
CA ALA A 252 12.25 9.01 -9.43
C ALA A 252 12.21 7.58 -8.84
N LEU A 253 11.63 6.62 -9.57
CA LEU A 253 11.57 5.23 -9.14
C LEU A 253 12.97 4.62 -8.93
N ARG A 254 13.92 4.89 -9.85
CA ARG A 254 15.30 4.40 -9.71
C ARG A 254 16.02 5.01 -8.52
N GLU A 255 15.78 6.28 -8.23
CA GLU A 255 16.36 6.97 -7.07
C GLU A 255 15.83 6.41 -5.74
N MET A 256 14.61 5.85 -5.75
CA MET A 256 13.94 5.27 -4.60
C MET A 256 14.29 3.77 -4.37
N GLU A 257 14.92 3.08 -5.32
CA GLU A 257 15.26 1.67 -5.19
C GLU A 257 16.40 1.48 -4.18
N PRO A 258 16.15 0.80 -3.03
CA PRO A 258 17.23 0.49 -2.09
C PRO A 258 18.08 -0.66 -2.62
N GLY A 259 19.33 -0.40 -2.96
CA GLY A 259 20.26 -1.41 -3.45
C GLY A 259 20.80 -2.30 -2.33
N THR A 260 20.64 -3.62 -2.45
CA THR A 260 21.26 -4.63 -1.57
C THR A 260 22.51 -5.24 -2.19
N GLY A 261 22.76 -4.95 -3.47
CA GLY A 261 23.81 -5.58 -4.28
C GLY A 261 23.38 -6.92 -4.89
N ASN A 262 22.14 -7.38 -4.66
CA ASN A 262 21.55 -8.57 -5.27
C ASN A 262 20.31 -8.18 -6.08
N ALA A 263 20.42 -8.19 -7.40
CA ALA A 263 19.36 -7.75 -8.31
C ALA A 263 18.03 -8.55 -8.16
N SER A 264 18.06 -9.79 -7.65
CA SER A 264 16.84 -10.55 -7.40
C SER A 264 16.13 -10.06 -6.14
N VAL A 265 16.89 -9.77 -5.10
CA VAL A 265 16.38 -9.19 -3.84
C VAL A 265 15.87 -7.78 -4.09
N ASP A 266 16.65 -6.97 -4.81
CA ASP A 266 16.31 -5.57 -5.12
C ASP A 266 14.98 -5.47 -5.88
N ARG A 267 14.73 -6.36 -6.86
CA ARG A 267 13.43 -6.41 -7.55
C ARG A 267 12.27 -6.80 -6.65
N LEU A 268 12.49 -7.72 -5.70
CA LEU A 268 11.45 -8.11 -4.76
C LEU A 268 11.14 -6.97 -3.78
N ILE A 269 12.18 -6.32 -3.26
CA ILE A 269 12.04 -5.13 -2.40
C ILE A 269 11.29 -4.03 -3.17
N ALA A 270 11.74 -3.67 -4.37
CA ALA A 270 11.13 -2.61 -5.18
C ALA A 270 9.64 -2.85 -5.43
N ARG A 271 9.24 -4.09 -5.75
CA ARG A 271 7.83 -4.44 -5.95
C ARG A 271 6.98 -4.15 -4.72
N HIS A 272 7.40 -4.61 -3.55
CA HIS A 272 6.66 -4.42 -2.31
C HIS A 272 6.72 -2.98 -1.81
N LEU A 273 7.89 -2.35 -1.94
CA LEU A 273 8.11 -0.95 -1.58
C LEU A 273 7.17 -0.02 -2.36
N PHE A 274 7.14 -0.14 -3.69
CA PHE A 274 6.31 0.74 -4.52
C PHE A 274 4.82 0.46 -4.35
N PHE A 275 4.44 -0.79 -4.07
CA PHE A 275 3.05 -1.08 -3.75
C PHE A 275 2.64 -0.41 -2.43
N ALA A 276 3.45 -0.47 -1.37
CA ALA A 276 3.21 0.27 -0.14
C ALA A 276 3.22 1.78 -0.37
N TYR A 277 4.23 2.30 -1.05
CA TYR A 277 4.45 3.72 -1.29
C TYR A 277 3.30 4.37 -2.06
N PHE A 278 2.74 3.69 -3.07
CA PHE A 278 1.67 4.24 -3.91
C PHE A 278 0.26 3.74 -3.56
N CYS A 279 0.11 2.66 -2.82
CA CYS A 279 -1.21 2.11 -2.48
C CYS A 279 -1.54 2.18 -0.98
N SER A 280 -0.59 2.52 -0.10
CA SER A 280 -0.88 2.83 1.30
C SER A 280 -0.87 4.33 1.58
N ILE A 281 -0.04 5.09 0.87
CA ILE A 281 0.02 6.56 1.01
C ILE A 281 -0.82 7.21 -0.07
N ALA A 282 -1.53 8.26 0.31
CA ALA A 282 -2.35 9.07 -0.58
C ALA A 282 -2.19 10.56 -0.30
N ARG A 283 -2.32 11.38 -1.35
CA ARG A 283 -2.69 12.79 -1.25
C ARG A 283 -4.16 12.93 -1.62
N ALA A 284 -4.94 13.58 -0.76
CA ALA A 284 -6.33 13.82 -1.06
C ALA A 284 -6.48 14.93 -2.11
N LEU A 285 -7.45 14.76 -3.01
CA LEU A 285 -7.66 15.75 -4.10
C LEU A 285 -8.28 17.05 -3.61
N ASP A 286 -8.97 17.03 -2.46
CA ASP A 286 -9.70 18.17 -1.89
C ASP A 286 -8.84 19.05 -0.98
N ASP A 287 -7.73 18.54 -0.40
CA ASP A 287 -6.89 19.31 0.51
C ASP A 287 -5.37 19.17 0.28
N ALA A 288 -4.97 18.26 -0.59
CA ALA A 288 -3.57 17.97 -0.96
C ALA A 288 -2.67 17.45 0.19
N HIS A 289 -3.22 17.20 1.38
CA HIS A 289 -2.46 16.62 2.48
C HIS A 289 -2.15 15.13 2.27
N VAL A 290 -1.09 14.66 2.93
CA VAL A 290 -0.71 13.25 2.95
C VAL A 290 -1.53 12.50 3.99
N TYR A 291 -1.95 11.32 3.61
CA TYR A 291 -2.70 10.38 4.44
C TYR A 291 -2.14 8.97 4.27
N VAL A 292 -2.29 8.16 5.32
CA VAL A 292 -1.94 6.75 5.31
C VAL A 292 -3.20 5.90 5.44
N ALA A 293 -3.27 4.82 4.67
CA ALA A 293 -4.36 3.85 4.69
C ALA A 293 -3.80 2.43 4.68
N ARG A 294 -4.57 1.43 5.09
CA ARG A 294 -4.16 0.04 5.00
C ARG A 294 -3.90 -0.34 3.54
N SER A 295 -4.86 -0.05 2.65
CA SER A 295 -4.69 -0.23 1.22
C SER A 295 -5.74 0.52 0.41
N ARG A 296 -5.32 1.09 -0.71
CA ARG A 296 -6.18 1.80 -1.66
C ARG A 296 -6.71 0.90 -2.79
N VAL A 297 -6.39 -0.41 -2.79
CA VAL A 297 -6.96 -1.31 -3.78
C VAL A 297 -8.35 -1.80 -3.37
N PRO A 298 -9.30 -1.97 -4.31
CA PRO A 298 -10.72 -2.15 -3.97
C PRO A 298 -11.06 -3.52 -3.36
N TRP A 299 -10.20 -4.52 -3.51
CA TRP A 299 -10.41 -5.85 -2.94
C TRP A 299 -9.73 -6.06 -1.58
N ASN A 300 -9.10 -5.04 -1.01
CA ASN A 300 -8.61 -5.10 0.35
C ASN A 300 -9.72 -4.73 1.34
N GLY A 301 -10.10 -5.65 2.23
CA GLY A 301 -11.21 -5.46 3.15
C GLY A 301 -10.94 -4.48 4.29
N GLN A 302 -9.68 -4.12 4.54
CA GLN A 302 -9.33 -3.08 5.53
C GLN A 302 -9.41 -1.68 4.91
N GLY A 303 -9.25 -1.57 3.60
CA GLY A 303 -9.52 -0.36 2.81
C GLY A 303 -8.78 0.88 3.28
N ILE A 304 -9.55 1.96 3.42
CA ILE A 304 -9.08 3.32 3.72
C ILE A 304 -9.04 3.58 5.24
N THR A 305 -8.88 2.56 6.05
CA THR A 305 -8.68 2.68 7.49
C THR A 305 -7.30 2.19 7.88
N ILE A 306 -6.78 2.61 9.05
CA ILE A 306 -5.47 2.17 9.52
C ILE A 306 -5.39 2.15 11.04
N ARG A 307 -4.48 1.37 11.59
CA ARG A 307 -4.01 1.39 12.99
C ARG A 307 -2.64 2.03 13.07
N ASP A 308 -2.32 2.66 14.19
CA ASP A 308 -1.02 3.27 14.45
C ASP A 308 0.13 2.31 14.19
N TRP A 309 0.02 1.07 14.70
CA TRP A 309 1.01 0.02 14.49
C TRP A 309 1.34 -0.21 13.01
N HIS A 310 0.30 -0.29 12.16
CA HIS A 310 0.52 -0.49 10.73
C HIS A 310 1.11 0.74 10.04
N ALA A 311 0.68 1.94 10.43
CA ALA A 311 1.22 3.18 9.88
C ALA A 311 2.71 3.35 10.23
N LEU A 312 3.05 3.18 11.52
CA LEU A 312 4.36 3.51 12.07
C LEU A 312 5.37 2.38 11.95
N MET A 313 4.94 1.10 12.03
CA MET A 313 5.86 -0.05 12.02
C MET A 313 5.90 -0.81 10.70
N TRP A 314 4.92 -0.62 9.80
CA TRP A 314 4.88 -1.31 8.51
C TRP A 314 5.10 -0.37 7.33
N VAL A 315 4.38 0.77 7.29
CA VAL A 315 4.45 1.71 6.16
C VAL A 315 5.65 2.65 6.30
N LEU A 316 5.78 3.32 7.43
CA LEU A 316 6.82 4.33 7.64
C LEU A 316 8.25 3.82 7.40
N PRO A 317 8.68 2.64 7.92
CA PRO A 317 10.03 2.13 7.67
C PRO A 317 10.33 1.89 6.18
N ALA A 318 9.33 1.44 5.41
CA ALA A 318 9.48 1.29 3.95
C ALA A 318 9.62 2.64 3.26
N VAL A 319 8.83 3.64 3.67
CA VAL A 319 8.91 5.00 3.12
C VAL A 319 10.26 5.63 3.41
N GLN A 320 10.82 5.42 4.59
CA GLN A 320 12.15 5.90 4.96
C GLN A 320 13.25 5.38 4.02
N LEU A 321 13.12 4.15 3.50
CA LEU A 321 14.06 3.60 2.53
C LEU A 321 14.02 4.33 1.18
N ALA A 322 12.86 4.88 0.81
CA ALA A 322 12.60 5.45 -0.50
C ALA A 322 12.67 6.98 -0.52
N ASP A 323 12.08 7.63 0.49
CA ASP A 323 11.90 9.09 0.54
C ASP A 323 11.86 9.59 1.99
N GLN A 324 13.00 10.04 2.48
CA GLN A 324 13.14 10.55 3.85
C GLN A 324 12.29 11.81 4.10
N SER A 325 12.07 12.63 3.07
CA SER A 325 11.25 13.84 3.17
C SER A 325 9.78 13.50 3.40
N LEU A 326 9.27 12.53 2.61
CA LEU A 326 7.91 12.01 2.78
C LEU A 326 7.77 11.24 4.09
N ALA A 327 8.80 10.51 4.52
CA ALA A 327 8.80 9.82 5.82
C ALA A 327 8.61 10.80 6.99
N ARG A 328 9.29 11.96 6.95
CA ARG A 328 9.09 13.02 7.96
C ARG A 328 7.67 13.58 7.91
N GLU A 329 7.18 13.92 6.71
CA GLU A 329 5.80 14.41 6.53
C GLU A 329 4.78 13.39 7.06
N LEU A 330 4.97 12.11 6.75
CA LEU A 330 4.10 11.03 7.18
C LEU A 330 4.12 10.82 8.70
N LEU A 331 5.31 10.80 9.33
CA LEU A 331 5.46 10.66 10.77
C LEU A 331 4.71 11.77 11.51
N LEU A 332 4.96 13.03 11.13
CA LEU A 332 4.29 14.18 11.74
C LEU A 332 2.77 14.16 11.48
N ARG A 333 2.35 13.72 10.30
CA ARG A 333 0.92 13.63 9.98
C ARG A 333 0.21 12.54 10.78
N VAL A 334 0.83 11.40 11.02
CA VAL A 334 0.29 10.37 11.91
C VAL A 334 0.19 10.89 13.34
N CYS A 335 1.21 11.59 13.85
CA CYS A 335 1.17 12.22 15.16
C CYS A 335 0.03 13.25 15.25
N GLU A 336 -0.15 14.10 14.25
CA GLU A 336 -1.22 15.11 14.21
C GLU A 336 -2.62 14.48 14.24
N LEU A 337 -2.84 13.41 13.49
CA LEU A 337 -4.16 12.83 13.30
C LEU A 337 -4.52 11.78 14.36
N HIS A 338 -3.55 10.98 14.80
CA HIS A 338 -3.81 9.84 15.69
C HIS A 338 -3.17 10.01 17.07
N GLY A 339 -2.11 10.84 17.19
CA GLY A 339 -1.29 10.96 18.38
C GLY A 339 -1.97 11.60 19.60
N TYR A 340 -3.22 12.03 19.50
CA TYR A 340 -4.03 12.49 20.65
C TYR A 340 -4.56 11.31 21.49
N ALA A 341 -4.55 10.08 20.97
CA ALA A 341 -4.97 8.87 21.67
C ALA A 341 -4.17 7.66 21.17
N PRO A 342 -2.84 7.60 21.43
CA PRO A 342 -1.95 6.57 20.90
C PRO A 342 -2.43 5.14 21.20
N GLY A 343 -2.43 4.30 20.19
CA GLY A 343 -2.83 2.88 20.30
C GLY A 343 -4.34 2.64 20.35
N ASN A 344 -5.17 3.67 20.29
CA ASN A 344 -6.62 3.56 20.42
C ASN A 344 -7.34 3.26 19.12
N GLY A 345 -7.31 1.97 18.73
CA GLY A 345 -8.24 1.46 17.73
C GLY A 345 -7.81 1.63 16.28
N VAL A 346 -8.81 1.62 15.41
CA VAL A 346 -8.70 1.85 13.96
C VAL A 346 -9.20 3.25 13.67
N HIS A 347 -8.50 3.96 12.81
CA HIS A 347 -8.84 5.33 12.43
C HIS A 347 -9.29 5.41 10.97
N TYR A 348 -10.21 6.35 10.71
CA TYR A 348 -10.38 6.92 9.38
C TYR A 348 -9.13 7.73 8.99
N VAL A 349 -9.01 8.10 7.73
CA VAL A 349 -7.88 8.89 7.23
C VAL A 349 -7.75 10.26 7.90
N ASP A 350 -8.82 10.85 8.42
CA ASP A 350 -8.81 12.12 9.13
C ASP A 350 -8.47 11.99 10.64
N GLY A 351 -8.10 10.79 11.09
CA GLY A 351 -7.78 10.51 12.48
C GLY A 351 -8.98 10.20 13.37
N SER A 352 -10.22 10.41 12.91
CA SER A 352 -11.38 10.03 13.71
C SER A 352 -11.47 8.52 13.91
N LEU A 353 -11.95 8.10 15.09
CA LEU A 353 -12.03 6.71 15.47
C LEU A 353 -13.07 5.96 14.63
N PHE A 354 -12.66 4.84 14.00
CA PHE A 354 -13.53 3.93 13.27
C PHE A 354 -13.97 2.74 14.13
N GLU A 355 -13.01 2.05 14.76
CA GLU A 355 -13.25 0.93 15.68
C GLU A 355 -12.40 1.11 16.95
N PRO A 356 -12.99 1.06 18.16
CA PRO A 356 -12.23 1.18 19.40
C PRO A 356 -11.43 -0.07 19.72
N GLY A 357 -10.47 0.05 20.64
CA GLY A 357 -9.70 -1.05 21.20
C GLY A 357 -8.23 -0.67 21.36
N PHE A 358 -7.78 -0.58 22.60
CA PHE A 358 -6.41 -0.20 22.92
C PHE A 358 -5.43 -1.32 22.58
N SER A 359 -4.44 -1.01 21.74
CA SER A 359 -3.28 -1.87 21.47
C SER A 359 -2.03 -1.28 22.12
N LEU A 360 -1.41 -2.09 22.96
CA LEU A 360 -0.18 -1.72 23.65
C LEU A 360 0.95 -1.45 22.64
N GLU A 361 1.04 -2.27 21.61
CA GLU A 361 1.99 -2.12 20.52
C GLU A 361 1.73 -0.84 19.71
N GLY A 362 0.45 -0.51 19.48
CA GLY A 362 0.07 0.74 18.82
C GLY A 362 0.54 1.97 19.59
N ALA A 363 0.34 1.98 20.92
CA ALA A 363 0.81 3.07 21.76
C ALA A 363 2.34 3.18 21.77
N ALA A 364 3.05 2.07 21.90
CA ALA A 364 4.50 2.02 21.93
C ALA A 364 5.16 2.36 20.58
N SER A 365 4.44 2.19 19.46
CA SER A 365 5.00 2.38 18.11
C SER A 365 5.48 3.80 17.82
N TYR A 366 4.94 4.81 18.48
CA TYR A 366 5.36 6.21 18.32
C TYR A 366 6.83 6.41 18.71
N ALA A 367 7.20 5.95 19.89
CA ALA A 367 8.59 6.06 20.37
C ALA A 367 9.55 5.28 19.47
N ILE A 368 9.20 4.04 19.11
CA ILE A 368 10.05 3.17 18.27
C ILE A 368 10.21 3.76 16.86
N ALA A 369 9.14 4.30 16.27
CA ALA A 369 9.19 4.91 14.96
C ALA A 369 10.04 6.18 14.92
N VAL A 370 10.00 6.99 15.98
CA VAL A 370 10.83 8.19 16.12
C VAL A 370 12.31 7.81 16.21
N ASP A 371 12.65 6.85 17.06
CA ASP A 371 14.03 6.36 17.18
C ASP A 371 14.56 5.82 15.84
N ALA A 372 13.80 4.94 15.19
CA ALA A 372 14.15 4.41 13.89
C ALA A 372 14.32 5.51 12.83
N TYR A 373 13.46 6.54 12.85
CA TYR A 373 13.56 7.69 11.96
C TYR A 373 14.86 8.47 12.22
N ILE A 374 15.16 8.82 13.47
CA ILE A 374 16.37 9.57 13.85
C ILE A 374 17.63 8.79 13.48
N VAL A 375 17.68 7.50 13.81
CA VAL A 375 18.82 6.63 13.49
C VAL A 375 19.10 6.60 11.98
N GLN A 376 18.06 6.54 11.16
CA GLN A 376 18.22 6.44 9.71
C GLN A 376 18.50 7.79 9.03
N THR A 377 17.92 8.89 9.53
CA THR A 377 17.98 10.20 8.86
C THR A 377 18.97 11.17 9.51
N SER A 378 19.36 10.92 10.77
CA SER A 378 20.12 11.85 11.63
C SER A 378 19.39 13.19 11.86
N ASP A 379 18.06 13.23 11.71
CA ASP A 379 17.19 14.38 12.04
C ASP A 379 16.72 14.28 13.49
N ASP A 380 17.59 14.61 14.42
CA ASP A 380 17.28 14.65 15.86
C ASP A 380 16.32 15.79 16.25
N LYS A 381 16.21 16.82 15.39
CA LYS A 381 15.31 17.95 15.63
C LYS A 381 13.84 17.61 15.46
N VAL A 382 13.50 16.49 14.89
CA VAL A 382 12.12 16.05 14.73
C VAL A 382 11.37 15.97 16.07
N VAL A 383 12.10 15.68 17.19
CA VAL A 383 11.49 15.63 18.53
C VAL A 383 11.09 17.02 19.08
N GLU A 384 11.57 18.11 18.47
CA GLU A 384 11.17 19.47 18.81
C GLU A 384 9.82 19.86 18.19
N GLU A 385 9.28 19.06 17.25
CA GLU A 385 7.97 19.29 16.65
C GLU A 385 6.86 19.06 17.69
N PRO A 386 6.00 20.06 17.96
CA PRO A 386 5.03 19.98 19.05
C PRO A 386 4.10 18.76 18.95
N VAL A 387 3.61 18.45 17.74
CA VAL A 387 2.70 17.31 17.52
C VAL A 387 3.36 15.97 17.83
N LEU A 388 4.65 15.83 17.57
CA LEU A 388 5.41 14.65 17.91
C LEU A 388 5.68 14.55 19.40
N ALA A 389 6.11 15.65 20.02
CA ALA A 389 6.32 15.72 21.48
C ALA A 389 5.03 15.34 22.23
N ASP A 390 3.88 15.94 21.88
CA ASP A 390 2.60 15.64 22.47
C ASP A 390 2.22 14.15 22.31
N SER A 391 2.50 13.55 21.13
CA SER A 391 2.24 12.13 20.88
C SER A 391 3.12 11.22 21.74
N LEU A 392 4.38 11.58 22.00
CA LEU A 392 5.28 10.81 22.86
C LEU A 392 4.83 10.87 24.33
N TYR A 393 4.38 12.04 24.81
CA TYR A 393 3.78 12.14 26.14
C TYR A 393 2.49 11.33 26.25
N GLY A 394 1.59 11.42 25.24
CA GLY A 394 0.36 10.63 25.17
C GLY A 394 0.65 9.11 25.16
N SER A 395 1.63 8.67 24.38
CA SER A 395 2.08 7.28 24.34
C SER A 395 2.54 6.78 25.71
N HIS A 396 3.35 7.57 26.42
CA HIS A 396 3.79 7.25 27.78
C HIS A 396 2.60 7.14 28.74
N ASP A 397 1.73 8.13 28.75
CA ASP A 397 0.62 8.21 29.72
C ASP A 397 -0.42 7.09 29.48
N ASP A 398 -0.77 6.80 28.22
CA ASP A 398 -1.70 5.73 27.86
C ASP A 398 -1.14 4.33 28.22
N MET A 399 0.17 4.11 28.09
CA MET A 399 0.81 2.89 28.57
C MET A 399 0.78 2.83 30.12
N GLU A 400 1.13 3.91 30.85
CA GLU A 400 1.14 3.89 32.32
C GLU A 400 -0.24 3.61 32.94
N VAL A 401 -1.34 4.06 32.30
CA VAL A 401 -2.71 3.70 32.72
C VAL A 401 -2.96 2.19 32.66
N ARG A 402 -2.26 1.45 31.78
CA ARG A 402 -2.42 0.00 31.58
C ARG A 402 -1.45 -0.85 32.39
N LYS A 403 -0.62 -0.23 33.20
CA LYS A 403 0.37 -0.90 34.04
C LYS A 403 -0.28 -1.67 35.18
N HIS A 404 0.21 -2.88 35.43
CA HIS A 404 -0.24 -3.68 36.56
C HIS A 404 0.13 -3.02 37.90
N ALA A 405 -0.73 -3.14 38.93
CA ALA A 405 -0.59 -2.41 40.19
C ALA A 405 0.72 -2.70 40.96
N THR A 406 1.31 -3.88 40.81
CA THR A 406 2.50 -4.32 41.57
C THR A 406 3.65 -4.85 40.72
N LEU A 407 3.41 -5.10 39.44
CA LEU A 407 4.40 -5.60 38.50
C LEU A 407 4.64 -4.56 37.39
N PRO A 408 5.88 -4.40 36.89
CA PRO A 408 6.15 -3.52 35.78
C PRO A 408 5.78 -4.21 34.45
N LEU A 409 4.53 -4.59 34.30
CA LEU A 409 3.94 -5.22 33.10
C LEU A 409 2.65 -4.49 32.72
N TYR A 410 2.36 -4.48 31.43
CA TYR A 410 1.31 -3.68 30.82
C TYR A 410 0.29 -4.57 30.13
N SER A 411 -0.98 -4.24 30.26
CA SER A 411 -2.09 -4.97 29.62
C SER A 411 -2.52 -4.34 28.30
N THR A 412 -3.03 -5.17 27.40
CA THR A 412 -3.63 -4.74 26.14
C THR A 412 -5.10 -5.19 26.06
N GLU A 413 -5.92 -4.48 25.29
CA GLU A 413 -7.30 -4.88 24.98
C GLU A 413 -7.35 -5.67 23.68
N VAL A 414 -6.52 -5.28 22.72
CA VAL A 414 -6.44 -5.94 21.41
C VAL A 414 -4.99 -6.13 20.98
N ASN A 415 -4.74 -7.15 20.17
CA ASN A 415 -3.48 -7.35 19.45
C ASN A 415 -3.29 -6.29 18.33
N PRO A 416 -2.11 -6.21 17.72
CA PRO A 416 -1.86 -5.23 16.63
C PRO A 416 -2.83 -5.29 15.46
N ASP A 417 -3.43 -6.44 15.15
CA ASP A 417 -4.45 -6.61 14.11
C ASP A 417 -5.88 -6.30 14.56
N GLY A 418 -6.09 -6.14 15.89
CA GLY A 418 -7.39 -5.88 16.49
C GLY A 418 -8.11 -7.11 17.03
N SER A 419 -7.53 -8.30 16.93
CA SER A 419 -8.04 -9.50 17.61
C SER A 419 -7.92 -9.33 19.13
N VAL A 420 -8.84 -9.93 19.86
CA VAL A 420 -8.82 -9.89 21.33
C VAL A 420 -7.93 -11.01 21.86
N PRO A 421 -6.87 -10.70 22.64
CA PRO A 421 -6.00 -11.71 23.19
C PRO A 421 -6.76 -12.57 24.22
N ALA A 422 -6.40 -13.85 24.35
CA ALA A 422 -7.00 -14.74 25.33
C ALA A 422 -6.68 -14.33 26.79
N ARG A 423 -5.59 -13.60 27.01
CA ARG A 423 -5.16 -13.03 28.29
C ARG A 423 -4.63 -11.61 28.10
N PRO A 424 -4.86 -10.68 29.07
CA PRO A 424 -4.60 -9.25 28.88
C PRO A 424 -3.11 -8.86 28.82
N PHE A 425 -2.20 -9.69 29.32
CA PHE A 425 -0.77 -9.43 29.27
C PHE A 425 -0.12 -10.30 28.21
N THR A 426 0.44 -9.69 27.17
CA THR A 426 1.11 -10.38 26.07
C THR A 426 2.63 -10.25 26.19
N ALA A 427 3.36 -11.31 25.87
CA ALA A 427 4.83 -11.27 25.89
C ALA A 427 5.36 -10.32 24.81
N HIS A 428 4.78 -10.37 23.62
CA HIS A 428 5.11 -9.48 22.51
C HIS A 428 4.89 -8.01 22.89
N GLY A 429 3.70 -7.62 23.35
CA GLY A 429 3.39 -6.24 23.71
C GLY A 429 4.31 -5.70 24.80
N ASN A 430 4.62 -6.49 25.84
CA ASN A 430 5.54 -6.07 26.90
C ASN A 430 7.01 -6.01 26.43
N ALA A 431 7.42 -6.79 25.42
CA ALA A 431 8.73 -6.64 24.78
C ALA A 431 8.82 -5.32 24.00
N VAL A 432 7.78 -5.00 23.23
CA VAL A 432 7.65 -3.74 22.47
C VAL A 432 7.66 -2.53 23.42
N VAL A 433 6.90 -2.59 24.52
CA VAL A 433 6.90 -1.54 25.55
C VAL A 433 8.29 -1.34 26.16
N ALA A 434 9.00 -2.42 26.50
CA ALA A 434 10.35 -2.30 27.06
C ALA A 434 11.30 -1.53 26.13
N LEU A 435 11.21 -1.75 24.82
CA LEU A 435 11.96 -0.98 23.82
C LEU A 435 11.50 0.48 23.76
N ALA A 436 10.19 0.73 23.73
CA ALA A 436 9.64 2.08 23.71
C ALA A 436 10.04 2.91 24.94
N LEU A 437 10.07 2.29 26.15
CA LEU A 437 10.48 2.96 27.38
C LEU A 437 11.95 3.38 27.36
N ASP A 438 12.82 2.61 26.72
CA ASP A 438 14.23 3.00 26.51
C ASP A 438 14.31 4.29 25.69
N VAL A 439 13.54 4.37 24.59
CA VAL A 439 13.49 5.57 23.75
C VAL A 439 12.89 6.76 24.51
N LEU A 440 11.73 6.59 25.15
CA LEU A 440 11.04 7.66 25.87
C LEU A 440 11.91 8.28 26.97
N ARG A 441 12.74 7.48 27.62
CA ARG A 441 13.68 7.97 28.65
C ARG A 441 14.72 8.94 28.09
N HIS A 442 15.04 8.85 26.81
CA HIS A 442 16.02 9.71 26.15
C HIS A 442 15.40 10.87 25.37
N THR A 443 14.10 10.78 25.07
CA THR A 443 13.41 11.78 24.24
C THR A 443 12.52 12.74 25.01
N LEU A 444 11.97 12.32 26.16
CA LEU A 444 11.14 13.18 27.01
C LEU A 444 11.97 14.13 27.85
N ASP A 445 11.34 15.18 28.39
CA ASP A 445 12.00 16.10 29.32
C ASP A 445 12.50 15.38 30.58
N GLU A 446 13.56 15.92 31.22
CA GLU A 446 14.26 15.30 32.35
C GLU A 446 13.29 14.89 33.48
N LYS A 447 12.33 15.74 33.82
CA LYS A 447 11.37 15.48 34.91
C LYS A 447 10.41 14.33 34.60
N THR A 448 10.02 14.16 33.35
CA THR A 448 9.17 13.06 32.89
C THR A 448 10.02 11.81 32.69
N ALA A 449 11.21 11.92 32.12
CA ALA A 449 12.17 10.82 31.92
C ALA A 449 12.52 10.09 33.22
N GLU A 450 12.66 10.83 34.36
CA GLU A 450 12.86 10.24 35.70
C GLU A 450 11.70 9.34 36.16
N LYS A 451 10.50 9.55 35.63
CA LYS A 451 9.31 8.76 35.97
C LYS A 451 9.08 7.58 35.05
N VAL A 452 9.70 7.57 33.87
CA VAL A 452 9.59 6.48 32.91
C VAL A 452 10.06 5.18 33.58
N GLN A 453 9.22 4.13 33.52
CA GLN A 453 9.51 2.82 34.07
C GLN A 453 10.82 2.28 33.50
N ASP A 454 11.64 1.69 34.36
CA ASP A 454 12.88 1.03 33.91
C ASP A 454 12.58 -0.18 33.02
N SER A 455 13.04 -0.14 31.78
CA SER A 455 12.86 -1.18 30.78
C SER A 455 13.47 -2.51 31.19
N ALA A 456 14.62 -2.49 31.91
CA ALA A 456 15.26 -3.68 32.44
C ALA A 456 14.35 -4.39 33.47
N ALA A 457 13.62 -3.63 34.28
CA ALA A 457 12.64 -4.19 35.21
C ALA A 457 11.45 -4.83 34.47
N VAL A 458 11.00 -4.24 33.35
CA VAL A 458 9.96 -4.82 32.49
C VAL A 458 10.44 -6.14 31.89
N ARG A 459 11.62 -6.15 31.26
CA ARG A 459 12.23 -7.37 30.68
C ARG A 459 12.39 -8.47 31.74
N ALA A 460 12.87 -8.13 32.95
CA ALA A 460 13.04 -9.10 34.04
C ALA A 460 11.70 -9.65 34.56
N ALA A 461 10.66 -8.81 34.66
CA ALA A 461 9.32 -9.23 35.06
C ALA A 461 8.69 -10.13 34.00
N LEU A 462 8.82 -9.76 32.70
CA LEU A 462 8.35 -10.57 31.59
C LEU A 462 9.00 -11.96 31.64
N MET A 463 10.31 -12.04 31.74
CA MET A 463 11.02 -13.32 31.78
C MET A 463 10.57 -14.18 32.98
N ARG A 464 10.30 -13.58 34.15
CA ARG A 464 9.81 -14.34 35.32
C ARG A 464 8.38 -14.84 35.16
N GLN A 465 7.48 -14.01 34.63
CA GLN A 465 6.05 -14.30 34.62
C GLN A 465 5.63 -15.17 33.44
N PHE A 466 6.38 -15.08 32.32
CA PHE A 466 6.05 -15.79 31.09
C PHE A 466 6.88 -17.06 30.88
N THR A 467 7.98 -17.28 31.63
CA THR A 467 8.72 -18.53 31.55
C THR A 467 7.95 -19.65 32.28
N ILE A 468 7.57 -20.65 31.53
CA ILE A 468 6.86 -21.82 32.02
C ILE A 468 7.69 -23.09 31.83
N GLN A 469 7.43 -24.12 32.65
CA GLN A 469 8.02 -25.45 32.49
C GLN A 469 7.09 -26.29 31.60
N SER A 470 7.63 -26.86 30.52
CA SER A 470 6.88 -27.85 29.74
C SER A 470 6.88 -29.21 30.42
N ASP A 471 5.99 -30.13 29.99
CA ASP A 471 5.90 -31.52 30.49
C ASP A 471 7.21 -32.30 30.39
N ALA A 472 8.13 -31.85 29.51
CA ALA A 472 9.48 -32.41 29.35
C ALA A 472 10.53 -31.73 30.24
N SER A 473 10.12 -30.99 31.28
CA SER A 473 11.01 -30.21 32.17
C SER A 473 11.89 -29.21 31.48
N ARG A 474 11.47 -28.70 30.29
CA ARG A 474 12.19 -27.69 29.51
C ARG A 474 11.43 -26.38 29.56
N ALA A 475 12.12 -25.33 29.96
CA ALA A 475 11.56 -23.98 29.96
C ALA A 475 11.23 -23.49 28.56
N MET A 476 10.08 -22.80 28.39
CA MET A 476 9.66 -22.05 27.21
C MET A 476 8.91 -20.79 27.63
N LEU A 477 8.67 -19.87 26.70
CA LEU A 477 7.84 -18.69 26.99
C LEU A 477 6.37 -18.95 26.62
N ALA A 478 5.49 -18.52 27.50
CA ALA A 478 4.07 -18.32 27.17
C ALA A 478 3.90 -17.07 26.32
N SER A 479 2.95 -17.07 25.40
CA SER A 479 2.60 -15.90 24.59
C SER A 479 1.79 -14.88 25.40
N GLN A 480 0.95 -15.35 26.32
CA GLN A 480 0.02 -14.52 27.10
C GLN A 480 -0.10 -15.03 28.54
N SER A 481 -0.48 -14.13 29.47
CA SER A 481 -0.69 -14.42 30.90
C SER A 481 -1.78 -13.53 31.49
N ASP A 482 -2.47 -14.04 32.54
CA ASP A 482 -3.32 -13.22 33.41
C ASP A 482 -2.57 -12.73 34.66
N LEU A 483 -1.29 -13.09 34.81
CA LEU A 483 -0.43 -12.86 35.98
C LEU A 483 -0.95 -13.47 37.29
N ALA A 484 -2.06 -14.23 37.26
CA ALA A 484 -2.66 -14.93 38.39
C ALA A 484 -2.44 -16.45 38.32
N GLY A 485 -1.70 -16.93 37.30
CA GLY A 485 -1.33 -18.33 37.13
C GLY A 485 -1.82 -18.97 35.84
N ALA A 486 -2.74 -18.35 35.10
CA ALA A 486 -3.16 -18.85 33.79
C ALA A 486 -2.32 -18.23 32.66
N THR A 487 -1.81 -19.09 31.78
CA THR A 487 -1.02 -18.73 30.62
C THR A 487 -1.60 -19.34 29.35
N ALA A 488 -1.36 -18.69 28.20
CA ALA A 488 -1.63 -19.23 26.88
C ALA A 488 -0.30 -19.47 26.15
N LEU A 489 -0.29 -20.48 25.29
CA LEU A 489 0.89 -20.91 24.55
C LEU A 489 0.71 -20.76 23.03
N GLU A 490 -0.52 -20.54 22.61
CA GLU A 490 -0.87 -20.29 21.22
C GLU A 490 -0.18 -19.00 20.76
N ASP A 491 0.45 -19.06 19.59
CA ASP A 491 1.06 -17.88 18.97
C ASP A 491 -0.04 -17.04 18.32
N GLU A 492 0.03 -15.74 18.55
CA GLU A 492 -0.86 -14.78 17.90
C GLU A 492 -0.15 -14.22 16.67
N PRO A 493 -0.66 -14.40 15.45
CA PRO A 493 0.05 -14.04 14.23
C PRO A 493 0.60 -12.62 14.20
N SER A 494 -0.23 -11.64 14.57
CA SER A 494 0.15 -10.22 14.58
C SER A 494 1.10 -9.83 15.72
N ALA A 495 1.15 -10.65 16.78
CA ALA A 495 1.96 -10.49 17.99
C ALA A 495 2.88 -11.70 18.21
N SER A 496 3.40 -12.27 17.12
CA SER A 496 4.14 -13.53 17.15
C SER A 496 5.43 -13.43 17.97
N MET A 497 5.70 -14.50 18.70
CA MET A 497 6.93 -14.66 19.50
C MET A 497 8.20 -14.70 18.64
N TYR A 498 8.09 -14.87 17.33
CA TYR A 498 9.24 -14.72 16.40
C TYR A 498 9.87 -13.33 16.44
N TRP A 499 9.12 -12.28 16.79
CA TRP A 499 9.58 -10.91 16.87
C TRP A 499 10.47 -10.60 18.07
N LEU A 500 10.54 -11.43 19.11
CA LEU A 500 11.24 -11.14 20.36
C LEU A 500 12.71 -10.74 20.19
N PRO A 501 13.50 -11.30 19.26
CA PRO A 501 14.85 -10.83 19.00
C PRO A 501 14.91 -9.46 18.33
N PHE A 502 13.90 -9.11 17.53
CA PHE A 502 13.81 -7.81 16.88
C PHE A 502 13.55 -6.69 17.90
N TYR A 503 12.82 -7.00 18.99
CA TYR A 503 12.59 -6.08 20.11
C TYR A 503 13.59 -6.26 21.26
N GLU A 504 14.75 -6.86 20.99
CA GLU A 504 15.87 -6.98 21.91
C GLU A 504 15.54 -7.68 23.26
N LEU A 505 14.49 -8.48 23.30
CA LEU A 505 14.15 -9.23 24.51
C LEU A 505 15.05 -10.45 24.70
N LEU A 506 15.33 -11.18 23.62
CA LEU A 506 16.15 -12.40 23.60
C LEU A 506 17.03 -12.44 22.36
N ASN A 507 18.19 -13.06 22.47
CA ASN A 507 19.02 -13.33 21.29
C ASN A 507 18.43 -14.49 20.46
N ARG A 508 18.65 -14.49 19.14
CA ARG A 508 18.23 -15.56 18.22
C ARG A 508 18.76 -16.93 18.61
N ASP A 509 19.93 -16.97 19.23
CA ASP A 509 20.63 -18.18 19.65
C ASP A 509 20.25 -18.64 21.06
N ASP A 510 19.41 -17.86 21.78
CA ASP A 510 18.95 -18.23 23.11
C ASP A 510 18.17 -19.54 23.08
N SER A 511 18.50 -20.43 23.97
CA SER A 511 17.91 -21.76 24.03
C SER A 511 16.44 -21.74 24.42
N LEU A 512 16.01 -20.75 25.23
CA LEU A 512 14.62 -20.55 25.60
C LEU A 512 13.80 -20.09 24.39
N TYR A 513 14.32 -19.09 23.65
CA TYR A 513 13.70 -18.59 22.43
C TYR A 513 13.57 -19.69 21.37
N ARG A 514 14.65 -20.42 21.08
CA ARG A 514 14.62 -21.52 20.09
C ARG A 514 13.60 -22.61 20.42
N ARG A 515 13.43 -22.93 21.71
CA ARG A 515 12.41 -23.91 22.13
C ARG A 515 10.99 -23.36 21.95
N THR A 516 10.79 -22.09 22.29
CA THR A 516 9.50 -21.41 22.10
C THR A 516 9.10 -21.41 20.64
N VAL A 517 9.99 -20.95 19.75
CA VAL A 517 9.78 -20.86 18.31
C VAL A 517 9.54 -22.24 17.67
N LYS A 518 10.33 -23.25 18.08
CA LYS A 518 10.16 -24.63 17.57
C LYS A 518 8.75 -25.18 17.81
N ARG A 519 8.11 -24.77 18.89
CA ARG A 519 6.71 -25.15 19.14
C ARG A 519 5.77 -24.47 18.15
N ILE A 520 5.97 -23.19 17.88
CA ILE A 520 5.16 -22.40 16.94
C ILE A 520 5.29 -22.98 15.52
N GLU A 521 6.50 -23.38 15.10
CA GLU A 521 6.76 -24.02 13.81
C GLU A 521 5.92 -25.28 13.54
N SER A 522 5.50 -25.98 14.60
CA SER A 522 4.67 -27.18 14.46
C SER A 522 3.19 -26.88 14.17
N ALA A 523 2.77 -25.63 14.28
CA ALA A 523 1.43 -25.17 13.95
C ALA A 523 1.40 -24.65 12.50
N GLU A 524 0.38 -25.08 11.73
CA GLU A 524 0.13 -24.47 10.41
C GLU A 524 -0.37 -23.04 10.63
N THR A 525 0.41 -22.07 10.13
CA THR A 525 0.04 -20.66 10.24
C THR A 525 -0.13 -20.08 8.84
N PRO A 526 -1.35 -19.76 8.42
CA PRO A 526 -1.63 -19.20 7.09
C PRO A 526 -1.30 -17.70 6.98
N GLU A 527 -0.94 -17.04 8.08
CA GLU A 527 -0.73 -15.61 8.12
C GLU A 527 0.63 -15.20 7.54
N LEU A 528 0.61 -14.27 6.59
CA LEU A 528 1.84 -13.77 5.95
C LEU A 528 2.74 -13.02 6.95
N VAL A 529 2.14 -12.34 7.94
CA VAL A 529 2.90 -11.60 8.97
C VAL A 529 3.82 -12.52 9.78
N VAL A 530 3.44 -13.79 10.02
CA VAL A 530 4.29 -14.78 10.69
C VAL A 530 5.47 -15.17 9.80
N ARG A 531 5.26 -15.31 8.49
CA ARG A 531 6.35 -15.54 7.54
C ARG A 531 7.34 -14.38 7.52
N CYS A 532 6.83 -13.15 7.64
CA CYS A 532 7.67 -11.96 7.80
C CYS A 532 8.48 -12.01 9.11
N ALA A 533 7.83 -12.37 10.23
CA ALA A 533 8.50 -12.52 11.52
C ALA A 533 9.62 -13.59 11.50
N GLN A 534 9.43 -14.66 10.74
CA GLN A 534 10.46 -15.70 10.56
C GLN A 534 11.74 -15.18 9.89
N LEU A 535 11.68 -14.09 9.09
CA LEU A 535 12.89 -13.48 8.49
C LEU A 535 13.89 -13.01 9.56
N VAL A 536 13.38 -12.52 10.68
CA VAL A 536 14.21 -12.05 11.79
C VAL A 536 14.50 -13.16 12.82
N GLY A 537 13.90 -14.33 12.64
CA GLY A 537 14.08 -15.52 13.47
C GLY A 537 15.28 -16.40 13.08
N PRO A 538 15.42 -17.58 13.71
CA PRO A 538 16.54 -18.51 13.47
C PRO A 538 16.56 -19.11 12.05
N ASN A 539 15.39 -19.19 11.39
CA ASN A 539 15.21 -19.78 10.05
C ASN A 539 15.03 -18.72 8.95
N GLY A 540 15.59 -17.52 9.12
CA GLY A 540 15.39 -16.38 8.22
C GLY A 540 15.70 -16.67 6.76
N ALA A 541 16.75 -17.44 6.44
CA ALA A 541 17.07 -17.83 5.07
C ALA A 541 15.97 -18.67 4.41
N GLN A 542 15.32 -19.57 5.16
CA GLN A 542 14.21 -20.38 4.65
C GLN A 542 12.96 -19.53 4.41
N ALA A 543 12.66 -18.61 5.32
CA ALA A 543 11.55 -17.65 5.17
C ALA A 543 11.76 -16.74 3.96
N PHE A 544 12.98 -16.26 3.76
CA PHE A 544 13.35 -15.46 2.59
C PHE A 544 13.09 -16.23 1.28
N GLU A 545 13.61 -17.46 1.17
CA GLU A 545 13.45 -18.28 -0.04
C GLU A 545 11.98 -18.62 -0.31
N TRP A 546 11.17 -18.81 0.73
CA TRP A 546 9.74 -18.98 0.61
C TRP A 546 9.06 -17.71 0.04
N LEU A 547 9.34 -16.51 0.62
CA LEU A 547 8.79 -15.24 0.14
C LEU A 547 9.17 -14.96 -1.32
N ARG A 548 10.39 -15.31 -1.71
CA ARG A 548 10.87 -15.13 -3.08
C ARG A 548 10.06 -15.94 -4.10
N ARG A 549 9.53 -17.10 -3.71
CA ARG A 549 8.78 -18.03 -4.58
C ARG A 549 7.27 -17.89 -4.46
N ALA A 550 6.78 -17.34 -3.36
CA ALA A 550 5.36 -17.24 -3.09
C ALA A 550 4.65 -16.39 -4.15
N PRO A 551 3.60 -16.88 -4.81
CA PRO A 551 2.86 -16.11 -5.79
C PRO A 551 2.08 -14.97 -5.18
N LEU A 552 1.72 -15.05 -3.90
CA LEU A 552 0.95 -14.05 -3.17
C LEU A 552 -0.35 -13.68 -3.91
N ASP A 553 -0.80 -12.42 -3.79
CA ASP A 553 -1.89 -11.86 -4.59
C ASP A 553 -1.29 -11.21 -5.85
N ASN A 554 -1.03 -12.01 -6.88
CA ASN A 554 -0.34 -11.56 -8.10
C ASN A 554 1.00 -10.84 -7.78
N GLY A 555 1.72 -11.33 -6.75
CA GLY A 555 3.00 -10.80 -6.28
C GLY A 555 2.88 -9.61 -5.32
N PHE A 556 1.67 -9.25 -4.84
CA PHE A 556 1.44 -8.30 -3.78
C PHE A 556 1.10 -9.02 -2.47
N ALA A 557 1.31 -8.36 -1.34
CA ALA A 557 1.01 -8.94 -0.06
C ALA A 557 -0.48 -9.24 0.11
N ALA A 558 -0.77 -10.27 0.91
CA ALA A 558 -2.10 -10.65 1.35
C ALA A 558 -2.05 -10.89 2.86
N GLU A 559 -3.16 -10.76 3.54
CA GLU A 559 -3.24 -11.06 4.97
C GLU A 559 -3.00 -12.54 5.23
N THR A 560 -3.69 -13.40 4.48
CA THR A 560 -3.66 -14.86 4.61
C THR A 560 -3.18 -15.51 3.31
N VAL A 561 -2.40 -16.57 3.42
CA VAL A 561 -1.88 -17.34 2.29
C VAL A 561 -2.08 -18.85 2.50
N ASP A 562 -2.20 -19.60 1.40
CA ASP A 562 -2.19 -21.07 1.44
C ASP A 562 -0.76 -21.63 1.58
N GLN A 563 -0.65 -22.96 1.61
CA GLN A 563 0.64 -23.65 1.72
C GLN A 563 1.58 -23.38 0.53
N ASP A 564 1.02 -23.09 -0.64
CA ASP A 564 1.77 -22.72 -1.85
C ASP A 564 2.12 -21.22 -1.89
N GLY A 565 1.68 -20.43 -0.91
CA GLY A 565 1.90 -18.99 -0.82
C GLY A 565 0.95 -18.16 -1.69
N ARG A 566 -0.20 -18.71 -2.13
CA ARG A 566 -1.23 -17.95 -2.83
C ARG A 566 -2.13 -17.25 -1.82
N ALA A 567 -2.57 -16.05 -2.15
CA ALA A 567 -3.52 -15.31 -1.33
C ALA A 567 -4.85 -16.07 -1.16
N VAL A 568 -5.30 -16.17 0.09
CA VAL A 568 -6.58 -16.74 0.50
C VAL A 568 -7.30 -15.72 1.37
N GLY A 569 -8.43 -15.20 0.90
CA GLY A 569 -9.13 -14.13 1.63
C GLY A 569 -8.61 -12.75 1.25
N ASN A 570 -8.27 -11.93 2.22
CA ASN A 570 -7.95 -10.51 2.05
C ASN A 570 -6.61 -10.31 1.32
N GLY A 571 -6.66 -9.93 0.04
CA GLY A 571 -5.49 -9.65 -0.80
C GLY A 571 -5.15 -8.16 -0.87
N GLY A 572 -4.11 -7.82 -1.66
CA GLY A 572 -3.73 -6.45 -1.97
C GLY A 572 -3.41 -5.58 -0.75
N ASP A 573 -2.70 -6.14 0.24
CA ASP A 573 -2.37 -5.44 1.48
C ASP A 573 -1.12 -4.57 1.31
N ALA A 574 -1.33 -3.28 1.07
CA ALA A 574 -0.26 -2.34 0.81
C ALA A 574 0.61 -2.07 2.04
N ALA A 575 0.03 -1.95 3.23
CA ALA A 575 0.79 -1.77 4.46
C ALA A 575 1.67 -2.99 4.77
N MET A 576 1.15 -4.21 4.60
CA MET A 576 1.92 -5.45 4.73
C MET A 576 3.06 -5.53 3.72
N SER A 577 2.86 -5.02 2.50
CA SER A 577 3.94 -4.91 1.51
C SER A 577 5.08 -4.01 2.00
N GLY A 578 4.76 -2.94 2.73
CA GLY A 578 5.76 -2.10 3.40
C GLY A 578 6.61 -2.89 4.40
N LEU A 579 5.97 -3.67 5.26
CA LEU A 579 6.67 -4.56 6.20
C LEU A 579 7.60 -5.54 5.47
N ILE A 580 7.11 -6.19 4.39
CA ILE A 580 7.93 -7.12 3.60
C ILE A 580 9.16 -6.42 3.02
N ALA A 581 8.97 -5.26 2.39
CA ALA A 581 10.07 -4.49 1.78
C ALA A 581 11.14 -4.13 2.80
N TYR A 582 10.72 -3.60 3.95
CA TYR A 582 11.63 -3.22 5.03
C TYR A 582 12.39 -4.44 5.59
N LEU A 583 11.70 -5.54 5.88
CA LEU A 583 12.33 -6.73 6.46
C LEU A 583 13.29 -7.44 5.50
N LEU A 584 12.99 -7.46 4.20
CA LEU A 584 13.90 -7.97 3.19
C LEU A 584 15.17 -7.13 3.13
N TRP A 585 15.04 -5.80 3.16
CA TRP A 585 16.16 -4.88 3.22
C TRP A 585 16.97 -5.06 4.53
N TYR A 586 16.29 -5.03 5.69
CA TYR A 586 16.89 -5.21 7.00
C TYR A 586 17.65 -6.54 7.13
N SER A 587 17.03 -7.63 6.68
CA SER A 587 17.64 -8.97 6.72
C SER A 587 18.89 -9.04 5.86
N SER A 588 18.91 -8.37 4.72
CA SER A 588 20.08 -8.31 3.83
C SER A 588 21.22 -7.49 4.42
N HIS A 589 20.93 -6.35 5.05
CA HIS A 589 21.92 -5.39 5.54
C HIS A 589 22.37 -5.69 6.98
N ALA A 590 21.42 -5.80 7.91
CA ALA A 590 21.73 -5.94 9.33
C ALA A 590 22.04 -7.38 9.73
N LEU A 591 21.43 -8.36 9.06
CA LEU A 591 21.56 -9.76 9.43
C LEU A 591 22.48 -10.55 8.51
N GLY A 592 22.99 -9.92 7.44
CA GLY A 592 23.91 -10.53 6.51
C GLY A 592 23.36 -11.81 5.86
N LEU A 593 22.04 -11.91 5.69
CA LEU A 593 21.44 -13.03 4.96
C LEU A 593 22.00 -13.04 3.53
N LYS A 594 22.99 -13.92 3.31
CA LYS A 594 23.51 -14.18 1.97
C LYS A 594 22.53 -15.06 1.23
N VAL A 595 21.93 -14.53 0.21
CA VAL A 595 21.00 -15.21 -0.70
C VAL A 595 21.75 -15.69 -1.95
#